data_a0c79e13d86e1cf73ad6134ee8fcfdc3
#
_entry.id   a0c79e13d86e1cf73ad6134ee8fcfdc3
#
_cell.length_a   1.000
_cell.length_b   1.000
_cell.length_c   1.000
_cell.angle_alpha   90.00
_cell.angle_beta   90.00
_cell.angle_gamma   90.00
#
_symmetry.space_group_name_H-M   'P 1'
#
loop_
_entity.id
_entity.type
_entity.pdbx_description
1 polymer ?
#
loop_
_entity_poly.entity_id
_entity_poly.type
_entity_poly.pdbx_seq_one_letter_code
_entity_poly.pdbx_strand_id
1 'polypeptide(L)'
;AHWIIYFQYSRKKGDDYIKFLLNKFSAKNIFDKQIIAIEEEVVETVDAENEIDDDDIPQPTETEIVTTISKLQPGEIAAYVNSLKDVAKYWFYTCFPELSDLTHDEKVWLDRLNRIGIGYFRPLITASLTPNANTTHEERINLFRAIERFIFLSFRMAAFQSSYKSSDYYR
;
A
#
# COMPACT_ATOMS: atom_id res chain seq x y z
N ALA A 1 2.17 -11.19 -0.67
CA ALA A 1 1.42 -10.03 -0.20
C ALA A 1 2.33 -8.90 0.31
N HIS A 2 3.26 -9.16 1.24
CA HIS A 2 4.13 -8.12 1.82
C HIS A 2 4.94 -7.34 0.78
N TRP A 3 5.47 -7.97 -0.26
CA TRP A 3 6.22 -7.31 -1.32
C TRP A 3 5.39 -6.27 -2.07
N ILE A 4 4.16 -6.59 -2.40
CA ILE A 4 3.26 -5.69 -3.13
C ILE A 4 2.91 -4.48 -2.27
N ILE A 5 2.64 -4.70 -0.99
CA ILE A 5 2.34 -3.64 -0.03
C ILE A 5 3.57 -2.75 0.18
N TYR A 6 4.76 -3.33 0.25
CA TYR A 6 6.00 -2.58 0.35
C TYR A 6 6.18 -1.61 -0.83
N PHE A 7 6.00 -2.07 -2.06
CA PHE A 7 6.10 -1.22 -3.24
C PHE A 7 4.99 -0.17 -3.31
N GLN A 8 3.83 -0.45 -2.75
CA GLN A 8 2.72 0.51 -2.69
C GLN A 8 2.99 1.64 -1.70
N TYR A 9 3.58 1.36 -0.53
CA TYR A 9 3.78 2.32 0.54
C TYR A 9 5.21 2.85 0.68
N SER A 10 6.21 2.18 0.14
CA SER A 10 7.60 2.62 0.18
C SER A 10 8.30 2.29 -1.13
N ARG A 11 8.77 3.33 -1.81
CA ARG A 11 9.57 3.21 -3.03
C ARG A 11 11.07 3.39 -2.77
N LYS A 12 11.50 3.34 -1.51
CA LYS A 12 12.90 3.53 -1.15
C LYS A 12 13.68 2.27 -1.45
N LYS A 13 14.71 2.40 -2.28
CA LYS A 13 15.63 1.32 -2.62
C LYS A 13 16.43 0.91 -1.39
N GLY A 14 16.44 -0.38 -1.07
CA GLY A 14 17.28 -0.94 -0.02
C GLY A 14 16.64 -1.06 1.37
N ASP A 15 15.42 -0.57 1.56
CA ASP A 15 14.70 -0.76 2.82
C ASP A 15 14.23 -2.21 2.98
N ASP A 16 14.37 -2.74 4.17
CA ASP A 16 13.77 -4.02 4.54
C ASP A 16 12.25 -3.86 4.67
N TYR A 17 11.52 -4.42 3.72
CA TYR A 17 10.05 -4.29 3.66
C TYR A 17 9.34 -4.83 4.90
N ILE A 18 9.88 -5.84 5.58
CA ILE A 18 9.32 -6.37 6.82
C ILE A 18 9.47 -5.35 7.93
N LYS A 19 10.68 -4.80 8.10
CA LYS A 19 10.94 -3.75 9.10
C LYS A 19 10.15 -2.49 8.83
N PHE A 20 10.03 -2.08 7.56
CA PHE A 20 9.22 -0.93 7.19
C PHE A 20 7.76 -1.10 7.65
N LEU A 21 7.12 -2.23 7.36
CA LEU A 21 5.74 -2.47 7.75
C LEU A 21 5.58 -2.56 9.28
N LEU A 22 6.48 -3.27 9.95
CA LEU A 22 6.48 -3.37 11.41
C LEU A 22 6.68 -2.00 12.08
N ASN A 23 7.55 -1.16 11.52
CA ASN A 23 7.79 0.18 12.06
C ASN A 23 6.61 1.11 11.79
N LYS A 24 6.08 1.12 10.56
CA LYS A 24 4.95 1.99 10.19
C LYS A 24 3.69 1.65 10.99
N PHE A 25 3.33 0.38 11.09
CA PHE A 25 2.13 -0.10 11.78
C PHE A 25 2.44 -0.71 13.16
N SER A 26 3.47 -0.20 13.83
CA SER A 26 3.77 -0.61 15.21
C SER A 26 2.68 -0.15 16.17
N ALA A 27 2.51 -0.88 17.28
CA ALA A 27 1.59 -0.48 18.36
C ALA A 27 1.88 0.95 18.83
N LYS A 28 3.16 1.32 18.91
CA LYS A 28 3.58 2.68 19.25
C LYS A 28 3.00 3.72 18.30
N ASN A 29 3.13 3.53 16.97
CA ASN A 29 2.64 4.49 15.98
C ASN A 29 1.10 4.53 15.90
N ILE A 30 0.43 3.44 16.25
CA ILE A 30 -1.04 3.36 16.28
C ILE A 30 -1.61 4.04 17.51
N PHE A 31 -0.97 3.88 18.67
CA PHE A 31 -1.52 4.32 19.95
C PHE A 31 -0.85 5.57 20.53
N ASP A 32 0.36 5.95 20.06
CA ASP A 32 0.97 7.21 20.47
C ASP A 32 0.18 8.40 19.93
N LYS A 33 -0.13 9.30 20.84
CA LYS A 33 -0.80 10.55 20.53
C LYS A 33 0.23 11.67 20.44
N GLN A 34 0.17 12.44 19.37
CA GLN A 34 0.91 13.69 19.26
C GLN A 34 0.02 14.85 19.70
N ILE A 35 0.57 15.71 20.53
CA ILE A 35 -0.09 16.94 20.97
C ILE A 35 0.19 17.98 19.88
N ILE A 36 -0.85 18.46 19.20
CA ILE A 36 -0.76 19.57 18.27
C ILE A 36 -1.51 20.72 18.91
N ALA A 37 -0.81 21.78 19.24
CA ALA A 37 -1.43 23.05 19.62
C ALA A 37 -1.97 23.71 18.34
N ILE A 38 -3.26 23.92 18.28
CA ILE A 38 -3.90 24.68 17.21
C ILE A 38 -4.20 26.06 17.80
N GLU A 39 -3.49 27.07 17.34
CA GLU A 39 -3.84 28.49 17.60
C GLU A 39 -5.05 28.82 16.73
N GLU A 40 -6.25 28.85 17.30
CA GLU A 40 -7.40 29.48 16.64
C GLU A 40 -7.44 30.95 17.05
N GLU A 41 -7.27 31.85 16.10
CA GLU A 41 -7.65 33.23 16.26
C GLU A 41 -9.18 33.30 16.40
N VAL A 42 -9.67 33.47 17.61
CA VAL A 42 -11.08 33.79 17.84
C VAL A 42 -11.31 35.24 17.44
N VAL A 43 -11.83 35.43 16.23
CA VAL A 43 -12.37 36.75 15.83
C VAL A 43 -13.71 36.89 16.52
N GLU A 44 -13.71 37.52 17.68
CA GLU A 44 -14.95 38.01 18.30
C GLU A 44 -15.52 39.10 17.41
N THR A 45 -16.63 38.80 16.74
CA THR A 45 -17.50 39.81 16.17
C THR A 45 -18.17 40.54 17.32
N VAL A 46 -17.66 41.70 17.67
CA VAL A 46 -18.31 42.61 18.64
C VAL A 46 -19.51 43.23 17.93
N ASP A 47 -20.70 42.72 18.23
CA ASP A 47 -21.93 43.47 17.91
C ASP A 47 -21.93 44.76 18.75
N ALA A 48 -21.80 45.86 18.06
CA ALA A 48 -21.79 47.20 18.64
C ALA A 48 -23.20 47.54 19.09
N GLU A 49 -23.44 47.50 20.40
CA GLU A 49 -24.42 48.30 21.11
C GLU A 49 -24.33 48.02 22.62
N ASN A 50 -23.32 48.64 23.30
CA ASN A 50 -23.45 49.07 24.70
C ASN A 50 -22.18 49.83 25.11
N GLU A 51 -22.39 51.03 25.66
CA GLU A 51 -21.37 51.89 26.24
C GLU A 51 -20.72 51.18 27.42
N ILE A 52 -19.39 50.93 27.36
CA ILE A 52 -18.61 50.29 28.41
C ILE A 52 -17.61 51.31 28.95
N ASP A 53 -17.58 51.42 30.27
CA ASP A 53 -16.66 52.24 31.06
C ASP A 53 -15.18 51.84 30.81
N ASP A 54 -14.31 52.84 30.80
CA ASP A 54 -12.95 52.81 30.26
C ASP A 54 -11.88 52.09 31.10
N ASP A 55 -12.25 51.24 32.10
CA ASP A 55 -11.28 50.65 33.05
C ASP A 55 -11.17 49.13 33.08
N ASP A 56 -11.95 48.34 32.27
CA ASP A 56 -11.84 46.90 32.20
C ASP A 56 -11.67 46.39 30.76
N ILE A 57 -10.44 46.47 30.25
CA ILE A 57 -10.07 45.74 29.00
C ILE A 57 -9.82 44.29 29.38
N PRO A 58 -10.69 43.33 28.97
CA PRO A 58 -10.40 41.93 29.17
C PRO A 58 -9.18 41.55 28.33
N GLN A 59 -8.14 41.06 28.98
CA GLN A 59 -7.00 40.45 28.31
C GLN A 59 -7.51 39.24 27.52
N PRO A 60 -7.11 39.06 26.24
CA PRO A 60 -7.49 37.91 25.48
C PRO A 60 -6.95 36.67 26.18
N THR A 61 -7.84 35.83 26.68
CA THR A 61 -7.45 34.53 27.25
C THR A 61 -7.18 33.61 26.08
N GLU A 62 -5.91 33.39 25.75
CA GLU A 62 -5.49 32.37 24.80
C GLU A 62 -5.90 31.02 25.34
N THR A 63 -6.96 30.47 24.81
CA THR A 63 -7.37 29.12 25.13
C THR A 63 -6.64 28.18 24.15
N GLU A 64 -5.50 27.60 24.58
CA GLU A 64 -4.83 26.56 23.85
C GLU A 64 -5.75 25.34 23.75
N ILE A 65 -6.33 25.10 22.58
CA ILE A 65 -7.05 23.87 22.32
C ILE A 65 -6.03 22.78 21.99
N VAL A 66 -5.66 22.01 22.98
CA VAL A 66 -4.76 20.87 22.85
C VAL A 66 -5.50 19.72 22.19
N THR A 67 -5.37 19.58 20.88
CA THR A 67 -5.93 18.43 20.16
C THR A 67 -4.91 17.29 20.08
N THR A 68 -5.27 16.14 20.59
CA THR A 68 -4.43 14.93 20.57
C THR A 68 -4.74 14.13 19.31
N ILE A 69 -3.81 14.07 18.38
CA ILE A 69 -3.96 13.28 17.14
C ILE A 69 -3.06 12.06 17.20
N SER A 70 -3.59 10.89 16.85
CA SER A 70 -2.77 9.69 16.74
C SER A 70 -1.81 9.82 15.55
N LYS A 71 -0.60 9.32 15.71
CA LYS A 71 0.47 9.37 14.69
C LYS A 71 0.07 8.70 13.38
N LEU A 72 -0.76 7.66 13.46
CA LEU A 72 -1.44 7.02 12.33
C LEU A 72 -2.92 7.32 12.40
N GLN A 73 -3.46 7.84 11.32
CA GLN A 73 -4.89 8.09 11.21
C GLN A 73 -5.67 6.77 11.00
N PRO A 74 -6.87 6.64 11.56
CA PRO A 74 -7.71 5.44 11.36
C PRO A 74 -7.92 5.10 9.88
N GLY A 75 -8.01 6.12 9.01
CA GLY A 75 -8.13 5.94 7.56
C GLY A 75 -6.91 5.27 6.93
N GLU A 76 -5.68 5.53 7.40
CA GLU A 76 -4.48 4.87 6.91
C GLU A 76 -4.44 3.39 7.29
N ILE A 77 -4.90 3.07 8.50
CA ILE A 77 -5.00 1.68 8.97
C ILE A 77 -6.05 0.93 8.13
N ALA A 78 -7.21 1.53 7.92
CA ALA A 78 -8.27 0.96 7.09
C ALA A 78 -7.81 0.74 5.64
N ALA A 79 -7.12 1.72 5.05
CA ALA A 79 -6.54 1.60 3.71
C ALA A 79 -5.53 0.45 3.62
N TYR A 80 -4.68 0.29 4.63
CA TYR A 80 -3.73 -0.82 4.70
C TYR A 80 -4.44 -2.18 4.78
N VAL A 81 -5.42 -2.32 5.66
CA VAL A 81 -6.20 -3.56 5.81
C VAL A 81 -6.94 -3.91 4.52
N ASN A 82 -7.56 -2.93 3.86
CA ASN A 82 -8.23 -3.14 2.58
C ASN A 82 -7.25 -3.56 1.48
N SER A 83 -6.06 -2.96 1.43
CA SER A 83 -5.04 -3.37 0.47
C SER A 83 -4.55 -4.81 0.69
N LEU A 84 -4.48 -5.27 1.94
CA LEU A 84 -4.18 -6.68 2.25
C LEU A 84 -5.26 -7.63 1.71
N LYS A 85 -6.52 -7.26 1.88
CA LYS A 85 -7.66 -8.04 1.37
C LYS A 85 -7.61 -8.15 -0.15
N ASP A 86 -7.39 -7.04 -0.84
CA ASP A 86 -7.31 -7.02 -2.29
C ASP A 86 -6.14 -7.86 -2.82
N VAL A 87 -4.96 -7.68 -2.22
CA VAL A 87 -3.78 -8.48 -2.59
C VAL A 87 -4.00 -9.96 -2.34
N ALA A 88 -4.66 -10.33 -1.23
CA ALA A 88 -4.98 -11.71 -0.92
C ALA A 88 -5.92 -12.32 -1.97
N LYS A 89 -6.92 -11.56 -2.44
CA LYS A 89 -7.82 -11.96 -3.53
C LYS A 89 -7.04 -12.29 -4.80
N TYR A 90 -6.19 -11.37 -5.27
CA TYR A 90 -5.42 -11.57 -6.50
C TYR A 90 -4.34 -12.64 -6.35
N TRP A 91 -3.75 -12.77 -5.17
CA TRP A 91 -2.86 -13.90 -4.87
C TRP A 91 -3.59 -15.24 -5.02
N PHE A 92 -4.79 -15.33 -4.45
CA PHE A 92 -5.65 -16.51 -4.60
C PHE A 92 -5.94 -16.82 -6.07
N TYR A 93 -6.22 -15.81 -6.90
CA TYR A 93 -6.46 -15.99 -8.33
C TYR A 93 -5.23 -16.54 -9.07
N THR A 94 -4.03 -16.16 -8.67
CA THR A 94 -2.81 -16.76 -9.25
C THR A 94 -2.62 -18.22 -8.86
N CYS A 95 -3.18 -18.66 -7.74
CA CYS A 95 -3.10 -20.07 -7.30
C CYS A 95 -4.21 -20.92 -7.92
N PHE A 96 -5.41 -20.36 -8.02
CA PHE A 96 -6.64 -21.02 -8.45
C PHE A 96 -7.33 -20.21 -9.55
N PRO A 97 -6.76 -20.18 -10.76
CA PRO A 97 -7.28 -19.33 -11.85
C PRO A 97 -8.74 -19.63 -12.19
N GLU A 98 -9.16 -20.89 -12.11
CA GLU A 98 -10.52 -21.32 -12.44
C GLU A 98 -11.58 -20.65 -11.56
N LEU A 99 -11.23 -20.34 -10.30
CA LEU A 99 -12.13 -19.70 -9.33
C LEU A 99 -12.09 -18.17 -9.39
N SER A 100 -11.40 -17.61 -10.38
CA SER A 100 -11.24 -16.17 -10.55
C SER A 100 -12.31 -15.57 -11.48
N ASP A 101 -12.44 -14.25 -11.45
CA ASP A 101 -13.22 -13.44 -12.39
C ASP A 101 -12.39 -12.94 -13.59
N LEU A 102 -11.19 -13.50 -13.80
CA LEU A 102 -10.30 -13.18 -14.91
C LEU A 102 -10.83 -13.68 -16.24
N THR A 103 -10.32 -13.13 -17.34
CA THR A 103 -10.68 -13.59 -18.68
C THR A 103 -10.22 -15.03 -18.92
N HIS A 104 -10.87 -15.69 -19.89
CA HIS A 104 -10.50 -17.08 -20.23
C HIS A 104 -9.01 -17.22 -20.54
N ASP A 105 -8.48 -16.32 -21.35
CA ASP A 105 -7.07 -16.35 -21.76
C ASP A 105 -6.12 -16.18 -20.55
N GLU A 106 -6.44 -15.29 -19.62
CA GLU A 106 -5.65 -15.13 -18.40
C GLU A 106 -5.67 -16.37 -17.53
N LYS A 107 -6.82 -17.03 -17.39
CA LYS A 107 -6.95 -18.30 -16.66
C LYS A 107 -6.08 -19.40 -17.29
N VAL A 108 -6.16 -19.54 -18.60
CA VAL A 108 -5.35 -20.54 -19.34
C VAL A 108 -3.85 -20.25 -19.16
N TRP A 109 -3.44 -18.99 -19.25
CA TRP A 109 -2.05 -18.62 -19.04
C TRP A 109 -1.57 -18.86 -17.59
N LEU A 110 -2.37 -18.50 -16.60
CA LEU A 110 -2.02 -18.72 -15.19
C LEU A 110 -1.92 -20.22 -14.86
N ASP A 111 -2.84 -21.04 -15.37
CA ASP A 111 -2.77 -22.48 -15.21
C ASP A 111 -1.49 -23.06 -15.85
N ARG A 112 -1.15 -22.61 -17.06
CA ARG A 112 0.09 -22.99 -17.73
C ARG A 112 1.33 -22.58 -16.93
N LEU A 113 1.37 -21.35 -16.42
CA LEU A 113 2.45 -20.85 -15.58
C LEU A 113 2.56 -21.63 -14.26
N ASN A 114 1.45 -21.99 -13.62
CA ASN A 114 1.45 -22.82 -12.41
C ASN A 114 2.10 -24.19 -12.64
N ARG A 115 1.87 -24.80 -13.79
CA ARG A 115 2.49 -26.09 -14.16
C ARG A 115 4.00 -26.01 -14.35
N ILE A 116 4.53 -24.89 -14.80
CA ILE A 116 5.99 -24.73 -14.98
C ILE A 116 6.71 -24.21 -13.74
N GLY A 117 5.99 -23.77 -12.71
CA GLY A 117 6.54 -23.37 -11.42
C GLY A 117 6.86 -21.88 -11.32
N ILE A 118 5.85 -21.03 -11.09
CA ILE A 118 5.97 -19.56 -11.02
C ILE A 118 6.32 -19.00 -9.65
N GLY A 119 6.78 -19.79 -8.71
CA GLY A 119 6.93 -19.37 -7.32
C GLY A 119 7.54 -17.97 -7.13
N TYR A 120 8.66 -17.68 -7.76
CA TYR A 120 9.34 -16.38 -7.67
C TYR A 120 8.65 -15.24 -8.41
N PHE A 121 7.87 -15.52 -9.45
CA PHE A 121 7.16 -14.53 -10.25
C PHE A 121 5.73 -14.28 -9.75
N ARG A 122 5.23 -15.08 -8.82
CA ARG A 122 3.87 -14.93 -8.29
C ARG A 122 3.58 -13.55 -7.73
N PRO A 123 4.48 -12.90 -6.95
CA PRO A 123 4.25 -11.52 -6.51
C PRO A 123 4.13 -10.53 -7.66
N LEU A 124 4.94 -10.66 -8.71
CA LEU A 124 4.89 -9.81 -9.90
C LEU A 124 3.56 -9.98 -10.65
N ILE A 125 3.15 -11.23 -10.87
CA ILE A 125 1.86 -11.56 -11.49
C ILE A 125 0.71 -10.99 -10.65
N THR A 126 0.74 -11.21 -9.33
CA THR A 126 -0.28 -10.67 -8.43
C THR A 126 -0.36 -9.15 -8.53
N ALA A 127 0.79 -8.47 -8.57
CA ALA A 127 0.84 -7.01 -8.71
C ALA A 127 0.18 -6.56 -10.02
N SER A 128 0.43 -7.25 -11.14
CA SER A 128 -0.16 -6.90 -12.44
C SER A 128 -1.69 -7.10 -12.50
N LEU A 129 -2.25 -7.91 -11.62
CA LEU A 129 -3.69 -8.16 -11.53
C LEU A 129 -4.42 -7.14 -10.63
N THR A 130 -3.69 -6.38 -9.81
CA THR A 130 -4.32 -5.40 -8.92
C THR A 130 -4.83 -4.19 -9.71
N PRO A 131 -5.95 -3.57 -9.31
CA PRO A 131 -6.48 -2.39 -9.99
C PRO A 131 -5.49 -1.23 -10.09
N ASN A 132 -4.63 -1.09 -9.08
CA ASN A 132 -3.62 -0.04 -9.02
C ASN A 132 -2.48 -0.20 -10.04
N ALA A 133 -2.32 -1.38 -10.63
CA ALA A 133 -1.29 -1.62 -11.65
C ALA A 133 -1.60 -0.90 -12.96
N ASN A 134 -2.88 -0.57 -13.19
CA ASN A 134 -3.36 0.06 -14.42
C ASN A 134 -2.88 -0.65 -15.70
N THR A 135 -2.75 -1.99 -15.63
CA THR A 135 -2.31 -2.83 -16.75
C THR A 135 -3.49 -3.30 -17.57
N THR A 136 -3.36 -3.23 -18.87
CA THR A 136 -4.33 -3.77 -19.82
C THR A 136 -4.28 -5.31 -19.85
N HIS A 137 -5.33 -5.93 -20.39
CA HIS A 137 -5.35 -7.37 -20.63
C HIS A 137 -4.16 -7.83 -21.49
N GLU A 138 -3.88 -7.12 -22.57
CA GLU A 138 -2.79 -7.47 -23.50
C GLU A 138 -1.41 -7.39 -22.82
N GLU A 139 -1.17 -6.35 -22.02
CA GLU A 139 0.08 -6.21 -21.25
C GLU A 139 0.27 -7.36 -20.26
N ARG A 140 -0.80 -7.81 -19.59
CA ARG A 140 -0.73 -8.97 -18.70
C ARG A 140 -0.41 -10.26 -19.45
N ILE A 141 -1.04 -10.50 -20.59
CA ILE A 141 -0.72 -11.67 -21.43
C ILE A 141 0.73 -11.63 -21.93
N ASN A 142 1.22 -10.46 -22.34
CA ASN A 142 2.61 -10.28 -22.74
C ASN A 142 3.58 -10.52 -21.56
N LEU A 143 3.24 -10.06 -20.37
CA LEU A 143 3.99 -10.36 -19.15
C LEU A 143 4.04 -11.89 -18.89
N PHE A 144 2.92 -12.58 -18.97
CA PHE A 144 2.85 -14.02 -18.76
C PHE A 144 3.72 -14.80 -19.75
N ARG A 145 3.70 -14.40 -21.03
CA ARG A 145 4.58 -14.96 -22.08
C ARG A 145 6.05 -14.70 -21.77
N ALA A 146 6.39 -13.51 -21.33
CA ALA A 146 7.76 -13.16 -20.98
C ALA A 146 8.27 -13.98 -19.79
N ILE A 147 7.45 -14.18 -18.77
CA ILE A 147 7.76 -15.02 -17.60
C ILE A 147 7.96 -16.48 -18.02
N GLU A 148 7.06 -17.04 -18.82
CA GLU A 148 7.21 -18.42 -19.32
C GLU A 148 8.53 -18.59 -20.07
N ARG A 149 8.80 -17.68 -21.03
CA ARG A 149 10.03 -17.71 -21.81
C ARG A 149 11.27 -17.63 -20.93
N PHE A 150 11.25 -16.76 -19.93
CA PHE A 150 12.36 -16.61 -19.00
C PHE A 150 12.58 -17.90 -18.17
N ILE A 151 11.52 -18.48 -17.61
CA ILE A 151 11.59 -19.72 -16.84
C ILE A 151 12.17 -20.84 -17.71
N PHE A 152 11.66 -20.96 -18.93
CA PHE A 152 12.12 -22.00 -19.85
C PHE A 152 13.61 -21.85 -20.19
N LEU A 153 14.02 -20.66 -20.62
CA LEU A 153 15.40 -20.41 -21.03
C LEU A 153 16.39 -20.48 -19.87
N SER A 154 16.04 -19.87 -18.73
CA SER A 154 16.96 -19.75 -17.61
C SER A 154 17.02 -21.02 -16.76
N PHE A 155 15.87 -21.60 -16.43
CA PHE A 155 15.83 -22.70 -15.46
C PHE A 155 15.81 -24.08 -16.12
N ARG A 156 15.26 -24.21 -17.32
CA ARG A 156 15.18 -25.50 -18.02
C ARG A 156 16.34 -25.71 -18.98
N MET A 157 16.67 -24.72 -19.81
CA MET A 157 17.76 -24.86 -20.77
C MET A 157 19.13 -24.55 -20.17
N ALA A 158 19.27 -23.40 -19.48
CA ALA A 158 20.56 -23.01 -18.89
C ALA A 158 20.82 -23.60 -17.50
N ALA A 159 19.88 -24.37 -16.96
CA ALA A 159 19.96 -25.04 -15.65
C ALA A 159 20.32 -24.12 -14.48
N PHE A 160 19.96 -22.83 -14.56
CA PHE A 160 20.12 -21.93 -13.43
C PHE A 160 19.17 -22.30 -12.29
N GLN A 161 19.59 -22.03 -11.05
CA GLN A 161 18.70 -22.18 -9.91
C GLN A 161 17.53 -21.21 -10.03
N SER A 162 16.35 -21.62 -9.58
CA SER A 162 15.12 -20.80 -9.64
C SER A 162 15.20 -19.46 -8.89
N SER A 163 16.14 -19.32 -7.94
CA SER A 163 16.45 -18.10 -7.23
C SER A 163 17.42 -17.16 -7.97
N TYR A 164 17.96 -17.59 -9.15
CA TYR A 164 18.93 -16.79 -9.89
C TYR A 164 18.36 -15.42 -10.24
N LYS A 165 19.06 -14.37 -9.81
CA LYS A 165 18.67 -12.95 -10.01
C LYS A 165 17.25 -12.60 -9.52
N SER A 166 16.68 -13.36 -8.60
CA SER A 166 15.32 -13.07 -8.10
C SER A 166 15.18 -11.64 -7.53
N SER A 167 16.23 -11.09 -6.95
CA SER A 167 16.26 -9.69 -6.48
C SER A 167 16.17 -8.65 -7.60
N ASP A 168 16.52 -9.02 -8.83
CA ASP A 168 16.54 -8.08 -9.96
C ASP A 168 15.16 -7.93 -10.61
N TYR A 169 14.24 -8.90 -10.39
CA TYR A 169 12.86 -8.82 -10.91
C TYR A 169 11.99 -7.79 -10.20
N TYR A 170 12.44 -7.30 -9.05
CA TYR A 170 11.69 -6.38 -8.19
C TYR A 170 12.36 -5.01 -8.05
N ARG A 171 13.35 -4.71 -8.86
CA ARG A 171 14.03 -3.41 -8.94
C ARG A 171 13.48 -2.57 -10.09
#